data_80ad44402a30d911f7423bbeacd87443
#
_entry.id   80ad44402a30d911f7423bbeacd87443
#
_cell.length_a   1.000
_cell.length_b   1.000
_cell.length_c   1.000
_cell.angle_alpha   90.00
_cell.angle_beta   90.00
_cell.angle_gamma   90.00
#
_symmetry.space_group_name_H-M   'P 1'
#
loop_
_entity.id
_entity.type
_entity.pdbx_description
1 polymer ?
#
loop_
_entity_poly.entity_id
_entity_poly.type
_entity_poly.pdbx_seq_one_letter_code
_entity_poly.pdbx_strand_id
1 'polypeptide(L)'
;MNPLTPSEITQFVRDWYKALDVHAPMVDVLPMLAREGLEMQFPEATLHGHAEFEGWYQRVIRVFFDEVHEVKKVEIQPRGDDALVNVMVRWEASVWNPPAARSERIRLDAFQRWIVRRSSATGKPEIVTYIVDRLE
;
A
#
# COMPACT_ATOMS: atom_id res chain seq x y z
N MET A 1 16.79 4.27 -17.62
CA MET A 1 15.32 4.22 -17.83
C MET A 1 14.73 5.60 -17.71
N ASN A 2 13.61 5.84 -18.39
CA ASN A 2 12.91 7.11 -18.26
C ASN A 2 12.36 7.26 -16.85
N PRO A 3 12.36 8.49 -16.29
CA PRO A 3 11.71 8.76 -15.01
C PRO A 3 10.22 8.40 -15.06
N LEU A 4 9.66 8.07 -13.91
CA LEU A 4 8.22 7.87 -13.79
C LEU A 4 7.49 9.20 -13.99
N THR A 5 6.38 9.17 -14.73
CA THR A 5 5.53 10.36 -14.90
C THR A 5 4.55 10.46 -13.73
N PRO A 6 4.06 11.66 -13.42
CA PRO A 6 3.01 11.82 -12.40
C PRO A 6 1.77 10.97 -12.68
N SER A 7 1.39 10.84 -13.94
CA SER A 7 0.25 10.01 -14.35
C SER A 7 0.47 8.53 -14.03
N GLU A 8 1.67 8.01 -14.32
CA GLU A 8 2.03 6.62 -13.99
C GLU A 8 1.96 6.38 -12.49
N ILE A 9 2.49 7.31 -11.69
CA ILE A 9 2.51 7.19 -10.24
C ILE A 9 1.10 7.24 -9.66
N THR A 10 0.27 8.17 -10.11
CA THR A 10 -1.11 8.30 -9.64
C THR A 10 -1.91 7.03 -9.95
N GLN A 11 -1.77 6.49 -11.16
CA GLN A 11 -2.43 5.25 -11.52
C GLN A 11 -1.92 4.08 -10.68
N PHE A 12 -0.61 4.03 -10.43
CA PHE A 12 -0.01 3.00 -9.59
C PHE A 12 -0.57 3.01 -8.15
N VAL A 13 -0.73 4.20 -7.56
CA VAL A 13 -1.33 4.33 -6.22
C VAL A 13 -2.74 3.73 -6.21
N ARG A 14 -3.54 4.03 -7.23
CA ARG A 14 -4.90 3.49 -7.35
C ARG A 14 -4.90 1.98 -7.54
N ASP A 15 -4.01 1.47 -8.38
CA ASP A 15 -3.88 0.03 -8.63
C ASP A 15 -3.48 -0.73 -7.36
N TRP A 16 -2.58 -0.14 -6.57
CA TRP A 16 -2.18 -0.72 -5.29
C TRP A 16 -3.36 -0.90 -4.35
N TYR A 17 -4.15 0.16 -4.16
CA TYR A 17 -5.28 0.08 -3.24
C TYR A 17 -6.42 -0.78 -3.78
N LYS A 18 -6.61 -0.83 -5.09
CA LYS A 18 -7.57 -1.76 -5.68
C LYS A 18 -7.16 -3.21 -5.41
N ALA A 19 -5.88 -3.51 -5.52
CA ALA A 19 -5.37 -4.85 -5.21
C ALA A 19 -5.62 -5.21 -3.75
N LEU A 20 -5.38 -4.28 -2.83
CA LEU A 20 -5.65 -4.52 -1.40
C LEU A 20 -7.14 -4.71 -1.13
N ASP A 21 -7.99 -3.91 -1.76
CA ASP A 21 -9.45 -3.98 -1.55
C ASP A 21 -10.03 -5.34 -1.93
N VAL A 22 -9.54 -5.94 -3.00
CA VAL A 22 -10.03 -7.25 -3.47
C VAL A 22 -9.23 -8.42 -2.91
N HIS A 23 -8.29 -8.17 -2.00
CA HIS A 23 -7.37 -9.18 -1.46
C HIS A 23 -6.69 -9.96 -2.59
N ALA A 24 -6.08 -9.23 -3.53
CA ALA A 24 -5.46 -9.81 -4.71
C ALA A 24 -4.41 -10.88 -4.33
N PRO A 25 -4.22 -11.91 -5.16
CA PRO A 25 -3.23 -12.94 -4.89
C PRO A 25 -1.83 -12.37 -4.75
N MET A 26 -0.99 -13.03 -3.96
CA MET A 26 0.38 -12.58 -3.69
C MET A 26 1.18 -12.37 -4.99
N VAL A 27 0.97 -13.22 -5.99
CA VAL A 27 1.64 -13.10 -7.28
C VAL A 27 1.34 -11.78 -8.00
N ASP A 28 0.20 -11.17 -7.72
CA ASP A 28 -0.18 -9.89 -8.31
C ASP A 28 0.30 -8.70 -7.49
N VAL A 29 0.50 -8.88 -6.20
CA VAL A 29 0.89 -7.81 -5.28
C VAL A 29 2.41 -7.64 -5.19
N LEU A 30 3.16 -8.73 -5.10
CA LEU A 30 4.61 -8.68 -4.93
C LEU A 30 5.35 -7.88 -6.01
N PRO A 31 4.97 -7.93 -7.30
CA PRO A 31 5.65 -7.11 -8.30
C PRO A 31 5.53 -5.61 -8.09
N MET A 32 4.58 -5.16 -7.27
CA MET A 32 4.42 -3.76 -6.92
C MET A 32 5.41 -3.29 -5.84
N LEU A 33 6.15 -4.22 -5.25
CA LEU A 33 7.07 -3.95 -4.14
C LEU A 33 8.50 -4.26 -4.56
N ALA A 34 9.45 -3.39 -4.19
CA ALA A 34 10.85 -3.59 -4.48
C ALA A 34 11.34 -4.90 -3.85
N ARG A 35 12.18 -5.64 -4.58
CA ARG A 35 12.79 -6.86 -4.06
C ARG A 35 13.88 -6.57 -3.04
N GLU A 36 14.62 -5.48 -3.26
CA GLU A 36 15.72 -5.10 -2.40
C GLU A 36 15.46 -3.72 -1.81
N GLY A 37 15.79 -3.57 -0.52
CA GLY A 37 15.67 -2.31 0.17
C GLY A 37 14.25 -1.91 0.56
N LEU A 38 13.27 -2.80 0.41
CA LEU A 38 11.88 -2.52 0.78
C LEU A 38 11.76 -2.31 2.28
N GLU A 39 11.16 -1.21 2.67
CA GLU A 39 10.77 -0.95 4.05
C GLU A 39 9.34 -0.41 4.08
N MET A 40 8.50 -1.03 4.91
CA MET A 40 7.11 -0.63 5.09
C MET A 40 6.84 -0.45 6.57
N GLN A 41 6.42 0.76 6.97
CA GLN A 41 6.12 1.08 8.36
C GLN A 41 4.62 1.25 8.53
N PHE A 42 4.02 0.33 9.28
CA PHE A 42 2.63 0.39 9.71
C PHE A 42 2.58 0.72 11.20
N PRO A 43 1.44 1.16 11.74
CA PRO A 43 1.34 1.43 13.18
C PRO A 43 1.73 0.23 14.05
N GLU A 44 1.42 -1.00 13.60
CA GLU A 44 1.65 -2.22 14.37
C GLU A 44 2.92 -2.97 14.00
N ALA A 45 3.57 -2.63 12.89
CA ALA A 45 4.72 -3.41 12.41
C ALA A 45 5.56 -2.62 11.41
N THR A 46 6.87 -2.91 11.40
CA THR A 46 7.78 -2.48 10.33
C THR A 46 8.23 -3.72 9.60
N LEU A 47 8.09 -3.70 8.28
CA LEU A 47 8.40 -4.84 7.42
C LEU A 47 9.62 -4.53 6.54
N HIS A 48 10.50 -5.52 6.40
CA HIS A 48 11.65 -5.46 5.51
C HIS A 48 11.58 -6.64 4.55
N GLY A 49 11.45 -6.34 3.24
CA GLY A 49 11.46 -7.35 2.20
C GLY A 49 10.16 -8.09 2.00
N HIS A 50 10.13 -8.89 0.94
CA HIS A 50 8.91 -9.59 0.51
C HIS A 50 8.41 -10.60 1.53
N ALA A 51 9.30 -11.36 2.16
CA ALA A 51 8.89 -12.41 3.09
C ALA A 51 8.10 -11.84 4.28
N GLU A 52 8.57 -10.73 4.85
CA GLU A 52 7.87 -10.09 5.96
C GLU A 52 6.55 -9.48 5.50
N PHE A 53 6.51 -8.91 4.29
CA PHE A 53 5.27 -8.43 3.72
C PHE A 53 4.25 -9.55 3.54
N GLU A 54 4.69 -10.70 3.01
CA GLU A 54 3.80 -11.85 2.81
C GLU A 54 3.14 -12.27 4.13
N GLY A 55 3.92 -12.36 5.19
CA GLY A 55 3.37 -12.71 6.51
C GLY A 55 2.34 -11.71 7.01
N TRP A 56 2.64 -10.43 6.86
CA TRP A 56 1.73 -9.35 7.26
C TRP A 56 0.44 -9.39 6.42
N TYR A 57 0.58 -9.53 5.10
CA TYR A 57 -0.55 -9.55 4.17
C TYR A 57 -1.49 -10.72 4.47
N GLN A 58 -0.93 -11.90 4.71
CA GLN A 58 -1.73 -13.08 5.06
C GLN A 58 -2.54 -12.87 6.34
N ARG A 59 -2.01 -12.12 7.30
CA ARG A 59 -2.75 -11.81 8.53
C ARG A 59 -3.87 -10.81 8.27
N VAL A 60 -3.58 -9.71 7.59
CA VAL A 60 -4.56 -8.64 7.44
C VAL A 60 -5.74 -9.04 6.57
N ILE A 61 -5.54 -9.86 5.54
CA ILE A 61 -6.64 -10.31 4.68
C ILE A 61 -7.56 -11.31 5.39
N ARG A 62 -7.12 -11.89 6.52
CA ARG A 62 -7.97 -12.76 7.34
C ARG A 62 -8.75 -11.98 8.39
N VAL A 63 -8.22 -10.84 8.80
CA VAL A 63 -8.82 -10.01 9.86
C VAL A 63 -9.84 -9.04 9.28
N PHE A 64 -9.50 -8.40 8.17
CA PHE A 64 -10.32 -7.35 7.57
C PHE A 64 -11.04 -7.84 6.33
N PHE A 65 -12.28 -7.42 6.16
CA PHE A 65 -13.09 -7.76 4.98
C PHE A 65 -13.93 -6.56 4.57
N ASP A 66 -14.51 -6.63 3.36
CA ASP A 66 -15.26 -5.53 2.75
C ASP A 66 -14.47 -4.23 2.79
N GLU A 67 -13.20 -4.32 2.38
CA GLU A 67 -12.30 -3.18 2.41
C GLU A 67 -12.52 -2.25 1.23
N VAL A 68 -12.45 -0.96 1.54
CA VAL A 68 -12.46 0.11 0.54
C VAL A 68 -11.36 1.11 0.89
N HIS A 69 -10.48 1.39 -0.07
CA HIS A 69 -9.52 2.47 0.02
C HIS A 69 -9.89 3.52 -1.02
N GLU A 70 -10.34 4.68 -0.55
CA GLU A 70 -10.62 5.79 -1.45
C GLU A 70 -9.43 6.74 -1.44
N VAL A 71 -8.73 6.84 -2.57
CA VAL A 71 -7.59 7.73 -2.71
C VAL A 71 -8.09 9.16 -2.77
N LYS A 72 -7.74 9.95 -1.76
CA LYS A 72 -8.18 11.34 -1.61
C LYS A 72 -7.16 12.32 -2.14
N LYS A 73 -5.86 12.01 -2.00
CA LYS A 73 -4.80 12.95 -2.35
C LYS A 73 -3.54 12.18 -2.72
N VAL A 74 -2.90 12.63 -3.80
CA VAL A 74 -1.60 12.12 -4.23
C VAL A 74 -0.77 13.35 -4.61
N GLU A 75 0.30 13.60 -3.86
CA GLU A 75 1.25 14.68 -4.14
C GLU A 75 2.59 14.05 -4.49
N ILE A 76 3.14 14.42 -5.63
CA ILE A 76 4.32 13.78 -6.20
C ILE A 76 5.47 14.79 -6.28
N GLN A 77 6.62 14.41 -5.74
CA GLN A 77 7.85 15.18 -5.86
C GLN A 77 8.90 14.30 -6.54
N PRO A 78 9.15 14.49 -7.84
CA PRO A 78 10.20 13.74 -8.54
C PRO A 78 11.59 14.04 -7.95
N ARG A 79 12.43 13.01 -7.85
CA ARG A 79 13.80 13.12 -7.34
C ARG A 79 14.72 12.21 -8.14
N GLY A 80 15.18 12.64 -9.30
CA GLY A 80 16.06 11.83 -10.12
C GLY A 80 15.40 10.50 -10.53
N ASP A 81 15.92 9.37 -10.05
CA ASP A 81 15.44 8.04 -10.42
C ASP A 81 14.23 7.57 -9.62
N ASP A 82 13.85 8.31 -8.59
CA ASP A 82 12.69 7.97 -7.77
C ASP A 82 11.74 9.17 -7.61
N ALA A 83 10.70 9.00 -6.83
CA ALA A 83 9.78 10.07 -6.46
C ALA A 83 9.32 9.87 -5.03
N LEU A 84 9.20 10.99 -4.32
CA LEU A 84 8.54 11.03 -3.02
C LEU A 84 7.06 11.29 -3.27
N VAL A 85 6.20 10.44 -2.72
CA VAL A 85 4.76 10.52 -2.93
C VAL A 85 4.07 10.63 -1.57
N ASN A 86 3.32 11.73 -1.38
CA ASN A 86 2.46 11.87 -0.22
C ASN A 86 1.07 11.39 -0.60
N VAL A 87 0.56 10.41 0.12
CA VAL A 87 -0.72 9.77 -0.17
C VAL A 87 -1.65 9.92 1.01
N MET A 88 -2.88 10.32 0.74
CA MET A 88 -3.94 10.28 1.74
C MET A 88 -5.10 9.47 1.20
N VAL A 89 -5.49 8.44 1.94
CA VAL A 89 -6.61 7.57 1.57
C VAL A 89 -7.57 7.46 2.74
N ARG A 90 -8.86 7.33 2.42
CA ARG A 90 -9.86 6.90 3.39
C ARG A 90 -9.95 5.39 3.32
N TRP A 91 -9.63 4.74 4.43
CA TRP A 91 -9.73 3.30 4.56
C TRP A 91 -10.98 2.93 5.35
N GLU A 92 -11.77 2.03 4.77
CA GLU A 92 -12.92 1.44 5.45
C GLU A 92 -12.78 -0.07 5.41
N ALA A 93 -13.08 -0.73 6.49
CA ALA A 93 -13.02 -2.17 6.58
C ALA A 93 -13.96 -2.67 7.66
N SER A 94 -14.36 -3.93 7.52
CA SER A 94 -15.12 -4.61 8.56
C SER A 94 -14.22 -5.58 9.28
N VAL A 95 -14.43 -5.74 10.58
CA VAL A 95 -13.73 -6.71 11.42
C VAL A 95 -14.73 -7.39 12.32
N TRP A 96 -14.54 -8.71 12.52
CA TRP A 96 -15.39 -9.46 13.43
C TRP A 96 -14.56 -10.07 14.53
N ASN A 97 -14.94 -9.79 15.76
CA ASN A 97 -14.27 -10.29 16.97
C ASN A 97 -15.19 -11.33 17.66
N PRO A 98 -14.96 -12.65 17.46
CA PRO A 98 -15.78 -13.67 18.10
C PRO A 98 -15.77 -13.51 19.63
N PRO A 99 -16.87 -13.76 20.31
CA PRO A 99 -18.19 -14.24 19.85
C PRO A 99 -19.21 -13.14 19.56
N ALA A 100 -18.77 -11.96 19.16
CA ALA A 100 -19.67 -10.84 18.88
C ALA A 100 -20.75 -11.23 17.87
N ALA A 101 -21.98 -10.72 18.08
CA ALA A 101 -23.09 -10.99 17.16
C ALA A 101 -22.97 -10.28 15.81
N ARG A 102 -22.18 -9.21 15.76
CA ARG A 102 -22.02 -8.39 14.56
C ARG A 102 -20.56 -8.00 14.35
N SER A 103 -20.22 -7.74 13.08
CA SER A 103 -18.94 -7.12 12.75
C SER A 103 -18.99 -5.62 13.08
N GLU A 104 -17.80 -5.03 13.18
CA GLU A 104 -17.62 -3.60 13.37
C GLU A 104 -17.09 -2.98 12.08
N ARG A 105 -17.51 -1.75 11.77
CA ARG A 105 -16.99 -1.03 10.62
C ARG A 105 -15.96 0.00 11.07
N ILE A 106 -14.76 -0.10 10.52
CA ILE A 106 -13.68 0.84 10.74
C ILE A 106 -13.69 1.85 9.60
N ARG A 107 -13.45 3.12 9.93
CA ARG A 107 -13.30 4.18 8.93
C ARG A 107 -12.22 5.13 9.42
N LEU A 108 -11.09 5.18 8.72
CA LEU A 108 -9.93 5.98 9.10
C LEU A 108 -9.34 6.67 7.88
N ASP A 109 -8.76 7.83 8.08
CA ASP A 109 -7.94 8.50 7.09
C ASP A 109 -6.48 8.14 7.35
N ALA A 110 -5.81 7.62 6.35
CA ALA A 110 -4.41 7.20 6.42
C ALA A 110 -3.54 8.22 5.70
N PHE A 111 -2.60 8.80 6.43
CA PHE A 111 -1.65 9.77 5.90
C PHE A 111 -0.31 9.07 5.74
N GLN A 112 0.22 9.07 4.51
CA GLN A 112 1.34 8.21 4.15
C GLN A 112 2.38 8.93 3.31
N ARG A 113 3.61 8.43 3.40
CA ARG A 113 4.72 8.83 2.53
C ARG A 113 5.29 7.59 1.87
N TRP A 114 5.42 7.64 0.55
CA TRP A 114 6.02 6.55 -0.22
C TRP A 114 7.24 7.05 -0.97
N ILE A 115 8.18 6.13 -1.23
CA ILE A 115 9.21 6.30 -2.25
C ILE A 115 8.93 5.27 -3.32
N VAL A 116 8.80 5.73 -4.55
CA VAL A 116 8.46 4.90 -5.71
C VAL A 116 9.54 5.08 -6.77
N ARG A 117 9.91 3.99 -7.42
CA ARG A 117 10.86 4.02 -8.53
C ARG A 117 10.38 3.09 -9.64
N ARG A 118 11.01 3.19 -10.83
CA ARG A 118 10.73 2.25 -11.90
C ARG A 118 11.46 0.94 -11.63
N SER A 119 10.76 -0.19 -11.69
CA SER A 119 11.35 -1.49 -11.53
C SER A 119 12.22 -1.84 -12.75
N SER A 120 13.45 -2.29 -12.53
CA SER A 120 14.31 -2.76 -13.60
C SER A 120 13.83 -4.11 -14.17
N ALA A 121 13.03 -4.86 -13.41
CA ALA A 121 12.51 -6.15 -13.83
C ALA A 121 11.26 -6.03 -14.69
N THR A 122 10.34 -5.09 -14.36
CA THR A 122 9.04 -4.99 -15.03
C THR A 122 8.88 -3.73 -15.88
N GLY A 123 9.69 -2.71 -15.64
CA GLY A 123 9.54 -1.40 -16.27
C GLY A 123 8.38 -0.57 -15.67
N LYS A 124 7.68 -1.11 -14.68
CA LYS A 124 6.54 -0.47 -14.02
C LYS A 124 6.97 0.13 -12.68
N PRO A 125 6.15 1.02 -12.08
CA PRO A 125 6.46 1.54 -10.75
C PRO A 125 6.53 0.42 -9.71
N GLU A 126 7.40 0.60 -8.72
CA GLU A 126 7.47 -0.26 -7.53
C GLU A 126 7.68 0.59 -6.29
N ILE A 127 7.12 0.15 -5.17
CA ILE A 127 7.28 0.80 -3.87
C ILE A 127 8.59 0.36 -3.26
N VAL A 128 9.42 1.32 -2.84
CA VAL A 128 10.66 1.05 -2.10
C VAL A 128 10.45 1.31 -0.62
N THR A 129 9.77 2.41 -0.31
CA THR A 129 9.46 2.82 1.06
C THR A 129 7.98 3.15 1.16
N TYR A 130 7.35 2.68 2.23
CA TYR A 130 5.93 2.88 2.48
C TYR A 130 5.76 3.16 3.96
N ILE A 131 5.40 4.38 4.31
CA ILE A 131 5.29 4.80 5.70
C ILE A 131 3.90 5.33 5.98
N VAL A 132 3.20 4.68 6.90
CA VAL A 132 1.93 5.21 7.43
C VAL A 132 2.26 6.11 8.60
N ASP A 133 2.17 7.42 8.38
CA ASP A 133 2.52 8.41 9.41
C ASP A 133 1.47 8.44 10.52
N ARG A 134 0.20 8.38 10.16
CA ARG A 134 -0.89 8.37 11.12
C ARG A 134 -2.20 7.88 10.51
N LEU A 135 -3.04 7.35 11.38
CA LEU A 135 -4.43 6.98 11.09
C LEU A 135 -5.33 7.83 11.99
N GLU A 136 -6.32 8.49 11.42
CA GLU A 136 -7.27 9.30 12.18
C GLU A 136 -8.71 9.17 11.67
#